data_e4a2fe44bce0ba91a162df77bba902a2
#
_entry.id   e4a2fe44bce0ba91a162df77bba902a2
#
_cell.length_a   1.000
_cell.length_b   1.000
_cell.length_c   1.000
_cell.angle_alpha   90.00
_cell.angle_beta   90.00
_cell.angle_gamma   90.00
#
_symmetry.space_group_name_H-M   'P 1'
#
loop_
_entity.id
_entity.type
_entity.pdbx_description
1 polymer ?
#
loop_
_entity_poly.entity_id
_entity_poly.type
_entity_poly.pdbx_seq_one_letter_code
_entity_poly.pdbx_strand_id
1 'polypeptide(L)'
;MADIFVLVDNNSRNFCQRSFEDFGIPEEHIITIPEGEHHKSLESVAEIWQVLSDQGARRNAVLVNVGGGVITDLGGFAASCFKRGIHCVNIPTTLLAQIDASVGGKTGF
;
A
#
# COMPACT_ATOMS: atom_id res chain seq x y z
N MET A 1 13.00 -7.59 12.10
CA MET A 1 11.85 -7.74 11.17
C MET A 1 11.55 -6.40 10.50
N ALA A 2 11.24 -6.44 9.23
CA ALA A 2 10.95 -5.21 8.49
C ALA A 2 9.57 -4.67 8.84
N ASP A 3 9.47 -3.35 8.92
CA ASP A 3 8.19 -2.69 9.10
C ASP A 3 7.47 -2.66 7.75
N ILE A 4 6.23 -3.08 7.74
CA ILE A 4 5.42 -3.08 6.52
C ILE A 4 4.40 -1.96 6.58
N PHE A 5 4.41 -1.12 5.57
CA PHE A 5 3.44 -0.06 5.37
C PHE A 5 2.69 -0.35 4.08
N VAL A 6 1.42 0.04 4.01
CA VAL A 6 0.59 -0.25 2.85
C VAL A 6 0.00 1.05 2.34
N LEU A 7 0.09 1.26 1.03
CA LEU A 7 -0.53 2.40 0.37
C LEU A 7 -1.66 1.90 -0.50
N VAL A 8 -2.85 2.42 -0.28
CA VAL A 8 -4.04 2.03 -1.02
C VAL A 8 -4.89 3.25 -1.34
N ASP A 9 -5.80 3.11 -2.30
CA ASP A 9 -6.89 4.07 -2.45
C ASP A 9 -8.12 3.51 -1.73
N ASN A 10 -9.21 4.24 -1.73
CA ASN A 10 -10.42 3.83 -1.01
C ASN A 10 -10.95 2.49 -1.49
N ASN A 11 -10.94 2.26 -2.79
CA ASN A 11 -11.44 1.00 -3.35
C ASN A 11 -10.55 -0.17 -2.96
N SER A 12 -9.27 -0.01 -3.11
CA SER A 12 -8.32 -1.07 -2.77
C SER A 12 -8.37 -1.38 -1.28
N ARG A 13 -8.54 -0.36 -0.46
CA ARG A 13 -8.61 -0.56 0.98
C ARG A 13 -9.81 -1.42 1.35
N ASN A 14 -10.97 -1.12 0.79
CA ASN A 14 -12.17 -1.91 1.08
C ASN A 14 -12.00 -3.36 0.65
N PHE A 15 -11.40 -3.55 -0.51
CA PHE A 15 -11.18 -4.87 -1.07
C PHE A 15 -10.21 -5.69 -0.24
N CYS A 16 -9.20 -5.06 0.35
CA CYS A 16 -8.11 -5.74 1.03
C CYS A 16 -8.20 -5.73 2.55
N GLN A 17 -9.27 -5.17 3.11
CA GLN A 17 -9.37 -4.97 4.55
C GLN A 17 -9.13 -6.27 5.34
N ARG A 18 -9.75 -7.34 4.93
CA ARG A 18 -9.60 -8.62 5.60
C ARG A 18 -8.15 -9.14 5.52
N SER A 19 -7.53 -8.97 4.36
CA SER A 19 -6.15 -9.41 4.17
C SER A 19 -5.21 -8.66 5.12
N PHE A 20 -5.43 -7.36 5.28
CA PHE A 20 -4.59 -6.58 6.17
C PHE A 20 -4.73 -7.07 7.61
N GLU A 21 -5.95 -7.38 8.03
CA GLU A 21 -6.21 -7.90 9.36
C GLU A 21 -5.56 -9.26 9.55
N ASP A 22 -5.68 -10.12 8.57
CA ASP A 22 -5.12 -11.48 8.62
C ASP A 22 -3.59 -11.45 8.72
N PHE A 23 -2.96 -10.49 8.05
CA PHE A 23 -1.51 -10.36 8.10
C PHE A 23 -1.02 -9.57 9.29
N GLY A 24 -1.94 -9.05 10.10
CA GLY A 24 -1.57 -8.32 11.30
C GLY A 24 -0.95 -6.96 11.03
N ILE A 25 -1.35 -6.30 9.94
CA ILE A 25 -0.82 -4.98 9.62
C ILE A 25 -1.55 -3.95 10.47
N PRO A 26 -0.82 -3.15 11.27
CA PRO A 26 -1.49 -2.15 12.11
C PRO A 26 -2.23 -1.12 11.26
N GLU A 27 -3.35 -0.67 11.76
CA GLU A 27 -4.14 0.34 11.07
C GLU A 27 -3.31 1.60 10.78
N GLU A 28 -2.44 1.96 11.70
CA GLU A 28 -1.59 3.14 11.57
C GLU A 28 -0.58 3.03 10.43
N HIS A 29 -0.35 1.82 9.94
CA HIS A 29 0.57 1.59 8.83
C HIS A 29 -0.13 1.54 7.48
N ILE A 30 -1.45 1.72 7.46
CA ILE A 30 -2.22 1.71 6.22
C ILE A 30 -2.49 3.15 5.81
N ILE A 31 -1.95 3.54 4.67
CA ILE A 31 -2.08 4.90 4.16
C ILE A 31 -3.11 4.88 3.04
N THR A 32 -4.20 5.62 3.23
CA THR A 32 -5.28 5.65 2.26
C THR A 32 -5.31 7.00 1.55
N ILE A 33 -5.20 6.95 0.24
CA ILE A 33 -5.25 8.15 -0.61
C ILE A 33 -6.57 8.12 -1.38
N PRO A 34 -7.28 9.23 -1.49
CA PRO A 34 -8.50 9.26 -2.30
C PRO A 34 -8.19 8.87 -3.74
N GLU A 35 -9.06 8.10 -4.36
CA GLU A 35 -8.83 7.68 -5.72
C GLU A 35 -9.03 8.86 -6.70
N GLY A 36 -8.36 8.76 -7.83
CA GLY A 36 -8.46 9.77 -8.86
C GLY A 36 -7.11 10.38 -9.18
N GLU A 37 -6.88 10.69 -10.45
CA GLU A 37 -5.60 11.20 -10.89
C GLU A 37 -5.25 12.57 -10.32
N HIS A 38 -6.26 13.36 -10.00
CA HIS A 38 -6.02 14.69 -9.48
C HIS A 38 -5.38 14.68 -8.11
N HIS A 39 -5.34 13.53 -7.45
CA HIS A 39 -4.67 13.39 -6.16
C HIS A 39 -3.21 12.95 -6.30
N LYS A 40 -2.75 12.79 -7.53
CA LYS A 40 -1.36 12.43 -7.79
C LYS A 40 -0.52 13.71 -7.75
N SER A 41 -0.13 14.11 -6.56
CA SER A 41 0.53 15.39 -6.37
C SER A 41 1.57 15.31 -5.26
N LEU A 42 2.32 16.39 -5.09
CA LEU A 42 3.26 16.50 -3.99
C LEU A 42 2.56 16.43 -2.63
N GLU A 43 1.32 16.87 -2.57
CA GLU A 43 0.55 16.78 -1.34
C GLU A 43 0.34 15.33 -0.92
N SER A 44 0.01 14.49 -1.89
CA SER A 44 -0.18 13.05 -1.62
C SER A 44 1.13 12.41 -1.19
N VAL A 45 2.23 12.77 -1.84
CA VAL A 45 3.55 12.25 -1.48
C VAL A 45 3.91 12.71 -0.06
N ALA A 46 3.64 13.97 0.26
CA ALA A 46 3.91 14.49 1.59
C ALA A 46 3.12 13.76 2.66
N GLU A 47 1.88 13.40 2.37
CA GLU A 47 1.07 12.61 3.28
C GLU A 47 1.69 11.24 3.55
N ILE A 48 2.18 10.60 2.51
CA ILE A 48 2.84 9.30 2.65
C ILE A 48 4.07 9.43 3.53
N TRP A 49 4.90 10.43 3.25
CA TRP A 49 6.10 10.67 4.05
C TRP A 49 5.76 10.98 5.51
N GLN A 50 4.67 11.73 5.73
CA GLN A 50 4.26 12.09 7.08
C GLN A 50 3.91 10.85 7.89
N VAL A 51 3.15 9.94 7.31
CA VAL A 51 2.79 8.70 8.00
C VAL A 51 4.03 7.86 8.27
N LEU A 52 4.87 7.69 7.26
CA LEU A 52 6.10 6.90 7.43
C LEU A 52 6.94 7.47 8.57
N SER A 53 7.08 8.79 8.60
CA SER A 53 7.87 9.47 9.62
C SER A 53 7.23 9.35 11.00
N ASP A 54 5.93 9.61 11.09
CA ASP A 54 5.21 9.57 12.36
C ASP A 54 5.21 8.18 12.98
N GLN A 55 5.17 7.16 12.15
CA GLN A 55 5.15 5.77 12.61
C GLN A 55 6.56 5.18 12.73
N GLY A 56 7.58 6.01 12.58
CA GLY A 56 8.95 5.58 12.82
C GLY A 56 9.54 4.62 11.79
N ALA A 57 9.12 4.76 10.54
CA ALA A 57 9.64 3.90 9.48
C ALA A 57 11.15 4.08 9.35
N ARG A 58 11.85 2.98 9.23
CA ARG A 58 13.30 2.97 9.09
C ARG A 58 13.67 2.58 7.67
N ARG A 59 14.95 2.59 7.39
CA ARG A 59 15.44 2.25 6.04
C ARG A 59 15.09 0.83 5.61
N ASN A 60 14.84 -0.06 6.55
CA ASN A 60 14.44 -1.43 6.24
C ASN A 60 12.92 -1.57 6.09
N ALA A 61 12.17 -0.49 6.16
CA ALA A 61 10.73 -0.54 5.95
C ALA A 61 10.41 -0.93 4.52
N VAL A 62 9.23 -1.49 4.32
CA VAL A 62 8.74 -1.88 3.01
C VAL A 62 7.39 -1.20 2.79
N LEU A 63 7.27 -0.48 1.67
CA LEU A 63 6.01 0.12 1.29
C LEU A 63 5.34 -0.76 0.24
N VAL A 64 4.20 -1.31 0.57
CA VAL A 64 3.44 -2.17 -0.33
C VAL A 64 2.34 -1.33 -0.95
N ASN A 65 2.40 -1.14 -2.27
CA ASN A 65 1.42 -0.35 -3.00
C ASN A 65 0.38 -1.28 -3.60
N VAL A 66 -0.87 -1.12 -3.17
CA VAL A 66 -1.95 -1.99 -3.63
C VAL A 66 -2.95 -1.16 -4.41
N GLY A 67 -2.98 -1.30 -5.70
CA GLY A 67 -3.89 -0.52 -6.53
C GLY A 67 -3.44 -0.43 -7.96
N GLY A 68 -3.97 0.56 -8.66
CA GLY A 68 -3.63 0.80 -10.06
C GLY A 68 -2.42 1.70 -10.21
N GLY A 69 -2.25 2.23 -11.42
CA GLY A 69 -1.07 3.00 -11.79
C GLY A 69 -0.81 4.23 -10.93
N VAL A 70 -1.87 4.93 -10.52
CA VAL A 70 -1.70 6.13 -9.69
C VAL A 70 -1.07 5.75 -8.35
N ILE A 71 -1.56 4.69 -7.74
CA ILE A 71 -1.05 4.24 -6.44
C ILE A 71 0.40 3.75 -6.56
N THR A 72 0.69 2.96 -7.58
CA THR A 72 2.05 2.42 -7.74
C THR A 72 3.03 3.53 -8.07
N ASP A 73 2.63 4.53 -8.86
CA ASP A 73 3.49 5.67 -9.18
C ASP A 73 3.76 6.52 -7.95
N LEU A 74 2.72 6.84 -7.19
CA LEU A 74 2.87 7.63 -5.96
C LEU A 74 3.76 6.92 -4.96
N GLY A 75 3.45 5.66 -4.71
CA GLY A 75 4.20 4.88 -3.74
C GLY A 75 5.65 4.67 -4.14
N GLY A 76 5.87 4.41 -5.43
CA GLY A 76 7.24 4.23 -5.93
C GLY A 76 8.07 5.49 -5.73
N PHE A 77 7.48 6.64 -6.08
CA PHE A 77 8.18 7.91 -5.90
C PHE A 77 8.44 8.19 -4.42
N ALA A 78 7.41 8.03 -3.59
CA ALA A 78 7.55 8.29 -2.16
C ALA A 78 8.60 7.39 -1.53
N ALA A 79 8.60 6.10 -1.88
CA ALA A 79 9.56 5.14 -1.33
C ALA A 79 10.99 5.46 -1.77
N SER A 80 11.16 5.87 -3.02
CA SER A 80 12.50 6.12 -3.54
C SER A 80 13.15 7.34 -2.88
N CYS A 81 12.35 8.26 -2.38
CA CYS A 81 12.85 9.50 -1.79
C CYS A 81 12.88 9.48 -0.26
N PHE A 82 12.28 8.50 0.36
CA PHE A 82 12.22 8.47 1.82
C PHE A 82 13.53 7.87 2.38
N LYS A 83 14.22 8.64 3.20
CA LYS A 83 15.46 8.19 3.86
C LYS A 83 16.43 7.50 2.90
N ARG A 84 16.63 8.07 1.75
CA ARG A 84 17.50 7.54 0.69
C ARG A 84 16.96 6.28 0.03
N GLY A 85 15.69 6.02 0.24
CA GLY A 85 15.01 4.92 -0.41
C GLY A 85 14.68 3.79 0.54
N ILE A 86 13.44 3.35 0.50
CA ILE A 86 13.00 2.14 1.18
C ILE A 86 12.48 1.19 0.13
N HIS A 87 12.33 -0.06 0.48
CA HIS A 87 11.83 -1.07 -0.44
C HIS A 87 10.38 -0.79 -0.80
N CYS A 88 10.02 -1.12 -2.02
CA CYS A 88 8.68 -0.87 -2.53
C CYS A 88 8.21 -2.09 -3.31
N VAL A 89 7.01 -2.57 -3.00
CA VAL A 89 6.43 -3.72 -3.67
C VAL A 89 5.08 -3.31 -4.24
N ASN A 90 4.84 -3.61 -5.49
CA ASN A 90 3.57 -3.28 -6.14
C ASN A 90 2.69 -4.51 -6.25
N ILE A 91 1.46 -4.41 -5.78
CA ILE A 91 0.47 -5.49 -5.88
C ILE A 91 -0.74 -4.93 -6.61
N PRO A 92 -0.94 -5.27 -7.88
CA PRO A 92 -2.12 -4.81 -8.60
C PRO A 92 -3.38 -5.43 -8.02
N THR A 93 -4.44 -4.65 -7.97
CA THR A 93 -5.73 -5.15 -7.45
C THR A 93 -6.27 -6.31 -8.27
N THR A 94 -5.93 -6.37 -9.56
CA THR A 94 -6.35 -7.51 -10.39
C THR A 94 -5.74 -8.81 -9.88
N LEU A 95 -4.50 -8.76 -9.45
CA LEU A 95 -3.84 -9.95 -8.91
C LEU A 95 -4.50 -10.37 -7.59
N LEU A 96 -4.83 -9.40 -6.74
CA LEU A 96 -5.50 -9.70 -5.48
C LEU A 96 -6.88 -10.30 -5.72
N ALA A 97 -7.60 -9.82 -6.72
CA ALA A 97 -8.89 -10.39 -7.07
C ALA A 97 -8.77 -11.84 -7.48
N GLN A 98 -7.73 -12.18 -8.24
CA GLN A 98 -7.49 -13.56 -8.66
C GLN A 98 -7.15 -14.44 -7.46
N ILE A 99 -6.31 -13.96 -6.58
CA ILE A 99 -5.92 -14.71 -5.39
C ILE A 99 -7.13 -14.95 -4.50
N ASP A 100 -7.92 -13.91 -4.29
CA ASP A 100 -9.10 -14.00 -3.45
C ASP A 100 -10.11 -15.01 -4.01
N ALA A 101 -10.35 -14.98 -5.30
CA ALA A 101 -11.26 -15.91 -5.95
C ALA A 101 -10.74 -17.35 -5.85
N SER A 102 -9.44 -17.52 -6.02
CA SER A 102 -8.82 -18.84 -5.98
C SER A 102 -8.88 -19.44 -4.57
N VAL A 103 -8.67 -18.63 -3.54
CA VAL A 103 -8.69 -19.09 -2.16
C VAL A 103 -10.11 -19.23 -1.64
N GLY A 104 -10.92 -18.24 -1.90
CA GLY A 104 -12.27 -18.22 -1.38
C GLY A 104 -13.22 -19.15 -2.11
N GLY A 105 -12.96 -19.32 -3.38
CA GLY A 105 -13.78 -20.18 -4.16
C GLY A 105 -13.47 -21.61 -4.02
N LYS A 106 -12.55 -21.96 -3.52
CA LYS A 106 -12.12 -23.05 -3.47
C LYS A 106 -12.19 -24.00 -3.73
N THR A 107 -12.25 -23.74 -3.82
CA THR A 107 -12.20 -24.41 -3.98
C THR A 107 -11.92 -25.09 -4.68
N GLY A 108 -12.05 -24.84 -4.80
CA GLY A 108 -11.84 -25.41 -5.48
C GLY A 108 -10.88 -25.86 -6.22
N PHE A 109 -10.41 -26.00 -6.09
CA PHE A 109 -9.48 -26.70 -6.78
C PHE A 109 -8.45 -27.29 -5.82
#